data_593cec847f0ebdd0ff30cf7b97a94bac
#
_entry.id   593cec847f0ebdd0ff30cf7b97a94bac
#
_cell.length_a   1.000
_cell.length_b   1.000
_cell.length_c   1.000
_cell.angle_alpha   90.00
_cell.angle_beta   90.00
_cell.angle_gamma   90.00
#
_symmetry.space_group_name_H-M   'P 1'
#
loop_
_entity.id
_entity.type
_entity.pdbx_description
1 polymer ?
#
loop_
_entity_poly.entity_id
_entity_poly.type
_entity_poly.pdbx_seq_one_letter_code
_entity_poly.pdbx_strand_id
1 'polypeptide(L)'
;MIRTTVLAQGAAIVGAAILLATAVTAQDAAKETTQDAQKPDGGISLELNKLEASDKGCRAYVVVTNPTDTTYDAYKLDLVMFQPDGIIGRRFAVDLAPLRPSKRTVKLFELDDIQCDGIGSFLVNEVMECRSSAGPVDDCLAGMKVKSLTKVEISK
;
A
#
# COMPACT_ATOMS: atom_id res chain seq x y z
N MET A 1 -29.32 65.25 43.43
CA MET A 1 -28.98 66.71 43.23
C MET A 1 -28.52 66.79 41.77
N ILE A 2 -29.40 67.34 41.01
CA ILE A 2 -29.22 68.58 40.20
C ILE A 2 -28.46 68.33 38.94
N ARG A 3 -29.18 68.18 37.78
CA ARG A 3 -29.35 69.16 36.67
C ARG A 3 -28.10 69.25 35.78
N THR A 4 -28.12 69.41 34.52
CA THR A 4 -29.05 70.06 33.57
C THR A 4 -28.54 69.74 32.12
N THR A 5 -29.43 69.41 31.28
CA THR A 5 -29.72 69.90 29.93
C THR A 5 -28.66 70.77 29.20
N VAL A 6 -28.42 70.62 27.93
CA VAL A 6 -28.72 71.58 26.88
C VAL A 6 -28.53 70.98 25.45
N LEU A 7 -29.49 71.23 24.64
CA LEU A 7 -29.61 71.09 23.17
C LEU A 7 -28.61 71.92 22.36
N ALA A 8 -28.37 71.54 21.13
CA ALA A 8 -28.51 72.33 19.92
C ALA A 8 -27.96 71.52 18.72
N GLN A 9 -28.74 71.07 17.80
CA GLN A 9 -29.10 71.66 16.48
C GLN A 9 -27.90 71.96 15.58
N GLY A 10 -27.95 71.33 14.43
CA GLY A 10 -27.58 72.06 13.27
C GLY A 10 -26.83 71.33 12.16
N ALA A 11 -27.55 71.21 11.05
CA ALA A 11 -27.10 71.31 9.66
C ALA A 11 -26.64 70.08 8.87
N ALA A 12 -27.45 69.79 7.92
CA ALA A 12 -27.26 68.95 6.75
C ALA A 12 -26.09 69.42 5.87
N ILE A 13 -25.29 68.52 5.36
CA ILE A 13 -24.64 68.69 4.04
C ILE A 13 -24.64 67.36 3.28
N VAL A 14 -25.11 67.50 2.09
CA VAL A 14 -25.14 66.60 0.94
C VAL A 14 -23.75 66.14 0.52
N GLY A 15 -23.67 64.90 0.07
CA GLY A 15 -22.73 64.70 -0.98
C GLY A 15 -21.86 63.45 -0.93
N ALA A 16 -22.01 62.75 -1.98
CA ALA A 16 -21.07 61.78 -2.61
C ALA A 16 -21.24 60.32 -2.21
N ALA A 17 -22.00 59.63 -3.05
CA ALA A 17 -21.95 58.19 -3.24
C ALA A 17 -20.58 57.81 -3.77
N ILE A 18 -19.76 57.11 -2.95
CA ILE A 18 -18.58 56.38 -3.40
C ILE A 18 -18.96 54.92 -3.47
N LEU A 19 -19.15 54.44 -4.65
CA LEU A 19 -19.24 53.03 -4.98
C LEU A 19 -17.87 52.40 -4.74
N LEU A 20 -17.67 51.81 -3.56
CA LEU A 20 -16.56 50.95 -3.32
C LEU A 20 -16.90 49.57 -3.90
N ALA A 21 -16.35 49.31 -5.07
CA ALA A 21 -16.30 47.96 -5.63
C ALA A 21 -15.41 47.11 -4.72
N THR A 22 -16.05 46.25 -3.94
CA THR A 22 -15.31 45.18 -3.22
C THR A 22 -14.91 44.13 -4.25
N ALA A 23 -13.63 44.14 -4.61
CA ALA A 23 -13.02 43.05 -5.33
C ALA A 23 -13.02 41.83 -4.40
N VAL A 24 -13.89 40.87 -4.69
CA VAL A 24 -13.85 39.53 -4.11
C VAL A 24 -12.67 38.84 -4.75
N THR A 25 -11.54 38.83 -4.06
CA THR A 25 -10.44 37.94 -4.42
C THR A 25 -10.88 36.53 -4.03
N ALA A 26 -11.27 35.74 -5.03
CA ALA A 26 -11.38 34.31 -4.90
C ALA A 26 -9.97 33.77 -4.57
N GLN A 27 -9.74 33.48 -3.31
CA GLN A 27 -8.60 32.65 -2.92
C GLN A 27 -8.94 31.23 -3.32
N ASP A 28 -8.42 30.81 -4.47
CA ASP A 28 -8.26 29.41 -4.78
C ASP A 28 -7.43 28.79 -3.65
N ALA A 29 -8.12 28.21 -2.69
CA ALA A 29 -7.52 27.30 -1.75
C ALA A 29 -7.08 26.08 -2.55
N ALA A 30 -5.85 26.12 -3.05
CA ALA A 30 -5.15 24.94 -3.48
C ALA A 30 -5.16 23.97 -2.31
N LYS A 31 -6.08 22.99 -2.39
CA LYS A 31 -6.12 21.85 -1.49
C LYS A 31 -4.85 21.05 -1.76
N GLU A 32 -3.78 21.41 -1.06
CA GLU A 32 -2.63 20.53 -0.93
C GLU A 32 -3.16 19.23 -0.37
N THR A 33 -3.36 18.27 -1.28
CA THR A 33 -3.48 16.88 -0.91
C THR A 33 -2.12 16.49 -0.38
N THR A 34 -1.91 16.70 0.90
CA THR A 34 -0.85 16.03 1.64
C THR A 34 -1.13 14.56 1.43
N GLN A 35 -0.44 13.96 0.48
CA GLN A 35 -0.27 12.52 0.47
C GLN A 35 0.44 12.24 1.80
N ASP A 36 -0.35 11.85 2.80
CA ASP A 36 0.17 11.17 3.96
C ASP A 36 1.05 10.05 3.39
N ALA A 37 2.35 10.27 3.43
CA ALA A 37 3.32 9.23 3.27
C ALA A 37 3.09 8.30 4.48
N GLN A 38 2.09 7.45 4.33
CA GLN A 38 1.77 6.40 5.28
C GLN A 38 3.06 5.64 5.49
N LYS A 39 3.70 5.87 6.65
CA LYS A 39 4.82 5.04 7.11
C LYS A 39 4.39 3.60 6.85
N PRO A 40 5.11 2.84 6.02
CA PRO A 40 4.67 1.52 5.65
C PRO A 40 4.48 0.71 6.93
N ASP A 41 3.28 0.26 7.20
CA ASP A 41 3.02 -0.69 8.29
C ASP A 41 3.87 -1.93 8.01
N GLY A 42 4.91 -2.03 8.76
CA GLY A 42 6.20 -2.67 8.64
C GLY A 42 6.27 -4.14 8.29
N GLY A 43 5.58 -4.66 7.31
CA GLY A 43 5.76 -6.04 6.87
C GLY A 43 6.11 -6.16 5.38
N ILE A 44 6.75 -7.27 5.01
CA ILE A 44 7.00 -7.61 3.61
C ILE A 44 5.67 -7.74 2.87
N SER A 45 5.59 -7.17 1.67
CA SER A 45 4.44 -7.31 0.79
C SER A 45 4.77 -8.27 -0.35
N LEU A 46 3.88 -9.24 -0.57
CA LEU A 46 3.95 -10.22 -1.64
C LEU A 46 2.76 -10.02 -2.58
N GLU A 47 3.03 -9.73 -3.83
CA GLU A 47 2.01 -9.53 -4.87
C GLU A 47 2.19 -10.57 -5.98
N LEU A 48 1.20 -11.44 -6.18
CA LEU A 48 1.12 -12.27 -7.38
C LEU A 48 0.72 -11.36 -8.55
N ASN A 49 1.70 -10.99 -9.38
CA ASN A 49 1.51 -9.98 -10.41
C ASN A 49 1.03 -10.58 -11.73
N LYS A 50 1.60 -11.71 -12.15
CA LYS A 50 1.28 -12.36 -13.41
C LYS A 50 1.49 -13.87 -13.31
N LEU A 51 0.66 -14.62 -14.02
CA LEU A 51 0.88 -16.01 -14.39
C LEU A 51 1.00 -16.10 -15.90
N GLU A 52 1.97 -16.85 -16.39
CA GLU A 52 2.26 -16.99 -17.82
C GLU A 52 2.58 -18.44 -18.15
N ALA A 53 1.93 -18.97 -19.17
CA ALA A 53 2.26 -20.31 -19.68
C ALA A 53 3.71 -20.35 -20.16
N SER A 54 4.43 -21.41 -19.84
CA SER A 54 5.79 -21.70 -20.29
C SER A 54 5.90 -23.12 -20.82
N ASP A 55 7.00 -23.43 -21.47
CA ASP A 55 7.26 -24.80 -22.00
C ASP A 55 7.32 -25.86 -20.90
N LYS A 56 7.56 -25.42 -19.62
CA LYS A 56 7.65 -26.31 -18.48
C LYS A 56 6.36 -26.39 -17.65
N GLY A 57 5.42 -25.47 -17.88
CA GLY A 57 4.19 -25.39 -17.11
C GLY A 57 3.71 -23.95 -16.95
N CYS A 58 3.71 -23.42 -15.72
CA CYS A 58 3.28 -22.05 -15.43
C CYS A 58 4.39 -21.26 -14.75
N ARG A 59 4.68 -20.08 -15.26
CA ARG A 59 5.62 -19.14 -14.67
C ARG A 59 4.87 -18.10 -13.85
N ALA A 60 5.20 -18.01 -12.57
CA ALA A 60 4.65 -17.01 -11.66
C ALA A 60 5.62 -15.82 -11.51
N TYR A 61 5.12 -14.62 -11.78
CA TYR A 61 5.80 -13.35 -11.52
C TYR A 61 5.28 -12.79 -10.21
N VAL A 62 6.18 -12.65 -9.27
CA VAL A 62 5.86 -12.17 -7.92
C VAL A 62 6.62 -10.89 -7.64
N VAL A 63 5.91 -9.86 -7.21
CA VAL A 63 6.52 -8.60 -6.78
C VAL A 63 6.61 -8.62 -5.26
N VAL A 64 7.83 -8.54 -4.76
CA VAL A 64 8.12 -8.48 -3.33
C VAL A 64 8.56 -7.05 -2.98
N THR A 65 7.91 -6.45 -1.99
CA THR A 65 8.28 -5.12 -1.50
C THR A 65 8.71 -5.23 -0.04
N ASN A 66 9.91 -4.80 0.22
CA ASN A 66 10.40 -4.59 1.58
C ASN A 66 10.30 -3.09 1.91
N PRO A 67 9.29 -2.66 2.68
CA PRO A 67 9.12 -1.26 3.04
C PRO A 67 9.96 -0.85 4.25
N THR A 68 10.63 -1.81 4.90
CA THR A 68 11.40 -1.58 6.12
C THR A 68 12.82 -1.11 5.83
N ASP A 69 13.52 -0.64 6.86
CA ASP A 69 14.93 -0.29 6.82
C ASP A 69 15.85 -1.51 7.06
N THR A 70 15.26 -2.70 7.21
CA THR A 70 15.96 -3.94 7.50
C THR A 70 16.27 -4.70 6.21
N THR A 71 17.51 -5.20 6.08
CA THR A 71 17.84 -6.21 5.09
C THR A 71 17.48 -7.59 5.63
N TYR A 72 16.72 -8.38 4.86
CA TYR A 72 16.48 -9.78 5.17
C TYR A 72 17.41 -10.64 4.31
N ASP A 73 18.32 -11.35 4.98
CA ASP A 73 19.29 -12.24 4.34
C ASP A 73 18.71 -13.62 4.05
N ALA A 74 17.65 -14.00 4.79
CA ALA A 74 16.83 -15.16 4.52
C ALA A 74 15.34 -14.80 4.69
N TYR A 75 14.51 -15.21 3.74
CA TYR A 75 13.06 -15.04 3.79
C TYR A 75 12.40 -16.15 2.97
N LYS A 76 12.13 -17.28 3.61
CA LYS A 76 11.67 -18.49 2.95
C LYS A 76 10.24 -18.80 3.34
N LEU A 77 9.39 -18.95 2.33
CA LEU A 77 7.97 -19.25 2.48
C LEU A 77 7.69 -20.73 2.23
N ASP A 78 6.71 -21.22 2.93
CA ASP A 78 5.96 -22.42 2.60
C ASP A 78 4.65 -22.01 1.90
N LEU A 79 4.53 -22.33 0.63
CA LEU A 79 3.34 -22.07 -0.18
C LEU A 79 2.60 -23.36 -0.47
N VAL A 80 1.29 -23.33 -0.28
CA VAL A 80 0.37 -24.38 -0.70
C VAL A 80 -0.43 -23.88 -1.89
N MET A 81 -0.41 -24.63 -2.99
CA MET A 81 -1.24 -24.38 -4.16
C MET A 81 -2.48 -25.27 -4.09
N PHE A 82 -3.63 -24.66 -4.34
CA PHE A 82 -4.89 -25.35 -4.50
C PHE A 82 -5.28 -25.38 -5.99
N GLN A 83 -5.89 -26.47 -6.41
CA GLN A 83 -6.51 -26.60 -7.72
C GLN A 83 -7.83 -25.80 -7.77
N PRO A 84 -8.43 -25.58 -8.95
CA PRO A 84 -9.68 -24.83 -9.07
C PRO A 84 -10.87 -25.42 -8.28
N ASP A 85 -10.82 -26.73 -7.99
CA ASP A 85 -11.80 -27.42 -7.16
C ASP A 85 -11.54 -27.30 -5.64
N GLY A 86 -10.46 -26.60 -5.25
CA GLY A 86 -10.09 -26.39 -3.85
C GLY A 86 -9.26 -27.54 -3.24
N ILE A 87 -8.90 -28.55 -4.01
CA ILE A 87 -8.03 -29.63 -3.54
C ILE A 87 -6.57 -29.16 -3.57
N ILE A 88 -5.79 -29.56 -2.56
CA ILE A 88 -4.36 -29.28 -2.52
C ILE A 88 -3.68 -29.97 -3.71
N GLY A 89 -3.07 -29.19 -4.57
CA GLY A 89 -2.32 -29.67 -5.71
C GLY A 89 -0.84 -29.89 -5.39
N ARG A 90 -0.18 -28.87 -4.85
CA ARG A 90 1.26 -28.95 -4.53
C ARG A 90 1.66 -27.99 -3.41
N ARG A 91 2.75 -28.33 -2.73
CA ARG A 91 3.41 -27.49 -1.73
C ARG A 91 4.83 -27.13 -2.19
N PHE A 92 5.23 -25.88 -2.00
CA PHE A 92 6.51 -25.34 -2.45
C PHE A 92 7.23 -24.65 -1.32
N ALA A 93 8.56 -24.76 -1.31
CA ALA A 93 9.39 -23.85 -0.53
C ALA A 93 9.91 -22.75 -1.48
N VAL A 94 9.61 -21.50 -1.19
CA VAL A 94 9.94 -20.36 -2.03
C VAL A 94 10.87 -19.42 -1.30
N ASP A 95 12.04 -19.14 -1.89
CA ASP A 95 13.01 -18.21 -1.31
C ASP A 95 12.85 -16.81 -1.94
N LEU A 96 12.52 -15.84 -1.10
CA LEU A 96 12.37 -14.45 -1.49
C LEU A 96 13.65 -13.63 -1.29
N ALA A 97 14.58 -14.11 -0.48
CA ALA A 97 15.78 -13.38 -0.12
C ALA A 97 16.77 -13.24 -1.32
N PRO A 98 17.73 -12.30 -1.23
CA PRO A 98 17.82 -11.24 -0.24
C PRO A 98 16.79 -10.12 -0.50
N LEU A 99 16.22 -9.56 0.57
CA LEU A 99 15.30 -8.43 0.50
C LEU A 99 15.98 -7.18 1.08
N ARG A 100 16.38 -6.27 0.21
CA ARG A 100 17.04 -5.02 0.59
C ARG A 100 16.04 -4.01 1.14
N PRO A 101 16.49 -3.08 2.02
CA PRO A 101 15.65 -2.02 2.58
C PRO A 101 14.97 -1.17 1.50
N SER A 102 13.75 -0.75 1.78
CA SER A 102 12.99 0.19 0.94
C SER A 102 12.97 -0.19 -0.53
N LYS A 103 12.99 -1.51 -0.84
CA LYS A 103 13.13 -2.01 -2.21
C LYS A 103 11.97 -2.88 -2.64
N ARG A 104 11.59 -2.66 -3.89
CA ARG A 104 10.68 -3.52 -4.65
C ARG A 104 11.49 -4.40 -5.59
N THR A 105 11.20 -5.70 -5.62
CA THR A 105 11.94 -6.71 -6.41
C THR A 105 10.95 -7.64 -7.09
N VAL A 106 11.23 -8.02 -8.33
CA VAL A 106 10.48 -9.05 -9.03
C VAL A 106 11.19 -10.38 -8.89
N LYS A 107 10.46 -11.40 -8.50
CA LYS A 107 10.91 -12.81 -8.46
C LYS A 107 10.12 -13.62 -9.48
N LEU A 108 10.79 -14.55 -10.14
CA LEU A 108 10.19 -15.52 -11.05
C LEU A 108 10.28 -16.91 -10.44
N PHE A 109 9.18 -17.65 -10.52
CA PHE A 109 9.12 -19.05 -10.11
C PHE A 109 8.52 -19.88 -11.24
N GLU A 110 9.23 -20.91 -11.66
CA GLU A 110 8.67 -21.92 -12.56
C GLU A 110 7.90 -22.95 -11.73
N LEU A 111 6.67 -23.19 -12.13
CA LEU A 111 5.81 -24.21 -11.56
C LEU A 111 5.77 -25.37 -12.56
N ASP A 112 6.84 -26.17 -12.52
CA ASP A 112 7.03 -27.27 -13.46
C ASP A 112 5.87 -28.26 -13.39
N ASP A 113 5.40 -28.72 -14.53
CA ASP A 113 4.30 -29.67 -14.73
C ASP A 113 2.92 -29.18 -14.24
N ILE A 114 2.77 -27.87 -13.98
CA ILE A 114 1.51 -27.25 -13.57
C ILE A 114 1.08 -26.27 -14.65
N GLN A 115 -0.06 -26.49 -15.29
CA GLN A 115 -0.64 -25.53 -16.21
C GLN A 115 -1.24 -24.35 -15.42
N CYS A 116 -1.17 -23.12 -15.96
CA CYS A 116 -1.66 -21.94 -15.25
C CYS A 116 -3.16 -21.98 -14.94
N ASP A 117 -3.97 -22.63 -15.77
CA ASP A 117 -5.40 -22.84 -15.57
C ASP A 117 -5.73 -23.93 -14.53
N GLY A 118 -4.74 -24.77 -14.19
CA GLY A 118 -4.81 -25.75 -13.11
C GLY A 118 -4.56 -25.14 -11.72
N ILE A 119 -4.32 -23.82 -11.62
CA ILE A 119 -4.07 -23.13 -10.36
C ILE A 119 -5.33 -22.38 -9.93
N GLY A 120 -5.93 -22.78 -8.80
CA GLY A 120 -7.09 -22.11 -8.20
C GLY A 120 -6.70 -20.98 -7.25
N SER A 121 -5.80 -21.27 -6.30
CA SER A 121 -5.30 -20.28 -5.33
C SER A 121 -3.97 -20.70 -4.72
N PHE A 122 -3.33 -19.74 -4.03
CA PHE A 122 -2.16 -19.97 -3.18
C PHE A 122 -2.45 -19.57 -1.74
N LEU A 123 -1.87 -20.32 -0.80
CA LEU A 123 -1.82 -19.98 0.63
C LEU A 123 -0.37 -19.85 1.06
N VAL A 124 0.01 -18.73 1.63
CA VAL A 124 1.23 -18.62 2.42
C VAL A 124 0.98 -19.29 3.76
N ASN A 125 1.32 -20.58 3.84
CA ASN A 125 1.05 -21.39 5.01
C ASN A 125 1.95 -21.01 6.20
N GLU A 126 3.22 -20.70 5.91
CA GLU A 126 4.23 -20.39 6.91
C GLU A 126 5.39 -19.57 6.34
N VAL A 127 6.06 -18.80 7.18
CA VAL A 127 7.42 -18.30 6.93
C VAL A 127 8.41 -19.22 7.62
N MET A 128 9.01 -20.12 6.86
CA MET A 128 9.92 -21.17 7.36
C MET A 128 11.24 -20.60 7.89
N GLU A 129 11.70 -19.49 7.28
CA GLU A 129 12.92 -18.81 7.68
C GLU A 129 12.75 -17.31 7.48
N CYS A 130 13.06 -16.54 8.51
CA CYS A 130 13.07 -15.08 8.48
C CYS A 130 14.25 -14.58 9.30
N ARG A 131 15.27 -14.02 8.61
CA ARG A 131 16.50 -13.60 9.26
C ARG A 131 17.04 -12.34 8.61
N SER A 132 17.44 -11.41 9.46
CA SER A 132 18.21 -10.24 9.10
C SER A 132 19.69 -10.43 9.45
N SER A 133 20.52 -9.44 9.08
CA SER A 133 21.93 -9.39 9.49
C SER A 133 22.12 -9.31 11.02
N ALA A 134 21.07 -8.86 11.76
CA ALA A 134 21.07 -8.80 13.22
C ALA A 134 20.64 -10.12 13.88
N GLY A 135 20.15 -11.11 13.10
CA GLY A 135 19.68 -12.40 13.59
C GLY A 135 18.26 -12.74 13.14
N PRO A 136 17.65 -13.77 13.75
CA PRO A 136 16.28 -14.16 13.49
C PRO A 136 15.29 -13.01 13.71
N VAL A 137 14.22 -12.98 12.91
CA VAL A 137 13.13 -12.01 13.04
C VAL A 137 11.86 -12.79 13.31
N ASP A 138 11.16 -12.41 14.37
CA ASP A 138 9.89 -13.03 14.76
C ASP A 138 8.70 -12.45 14.00
N ASP A 139 7.57 -13.18 13.98
CA ASP A 139 6.27 -12.74 13.47
C ASP A 139 6.25 -12.28 12.00
N CYS A 140 7.18 -12.75 11.18
CA CYS A 140 7.29 -12.34 9.78
C CYS A 140 6.02 -12.66 8.97
N LEU A 141 5.31 -13.75 9.27
CA LEU A 141 4.04 -14.08 8.65
C LEU A 141 2.94 -13.10 9.07
N ALA A 142 2.85 -12.78 10.36
CA ALA A 142 1.83 -11.87 10.87
C ALA A 142 1.93 -10.48 10.20
N GLY A 143 3.15 -9.96 10.05
CA GLY A 143 3.43 -8.68 9.40
C GLY A 143 3.31 -8.69 7.88
N MET A 144 3.29 -9.86 7.23
CA MET A 144 3.25 -9.96 5.77
C MET A 144 1.92 -9.47 5.21
N LYS A 145 1.96 -8.77 4.07
CA LYS A 145 0.78 -8.42 3.27
C LYS A 145 0.80 -9.21 1.98
N VAL A 146 -0.32 -9.80 1.60
CA VAL A 146 -0.44 -10.57 0.34
C VAL A 146 -1.55 -10.00 -0.51
N LYS A 147 -1.37 -10.00 -1.83
CA LYS A 147 -2.40 -9.64 -2.80
C LYS A 147 -2.12 -10.27 -4.16
N SER A 148 -3.14 -10.35 -4.99
CA SER A 148 -3.03 -10.81 -6.38
C SER A 148 -3.59 -9.77 -7.34
N LEU A 149 -2.95 -9.63 -8.50
CA LEU A 149 -3.45 -8.90 -9.67
C LEU A 149 -3.95 -9.87 -10.75
N THR A 150 -3.94 -11.16 -10.48
CA THR A 150 -4.45 -12.21 -11.37
C THR A 150 -5.83 -12.70 -10.91
N LYS A 151 -6.41 -13.64 -11.64
CA LYS A 151 -7.64 -14.33 -11.21
C LYS A 151 -7.40 -15.35 -10.09
N VAL A 152 -6.15 -15.77 -9.91
CA VAL A 152 -5.71 -16.69 -8.87
C VAL A 152 -5.51 -15.91 -7.58
N GLU A 153 -6.22 -16.25 -6.54
CA GLU A 153 -6.10 -15.60 -5.24
C GLU A 153 -4.84 -16.06 -4.50
N ILE A 154 -4.33 -15.18 -3.62
CA ILE A 154 -3.29 -15.52 -2.66
C ILE A 154 -3.72 -15.05 -1.27
N SER A 155 -3.59 -15.92 -0.29
CA SER A 155 -3.96 -15.69 1.13
C SER A 155 -2.83 -16.08 2.08
N LYS A 156 -3.00 -15.82 3.37
CA LYS A 156 -2.14 -16.27 4.47
C LYS A 156 -2.95 -16.59 5.72
#